data_79ebac9a2661d0cc7963baed88eac695
#
_entry.id   79ebac9a2661d0cc7963baed88eac695
#
_cell.length_a   1.000
_cell.length_b   1.000
_cell.length_c   1.000
_cell.angle_alpha   90.00
_cell.angle_beta   90.00
_cell.angle_gamma   90.00
#
_symmetry.space_group_name_H-M   'P 1'
#
loop_
_entity.id
_entity.type
_entity.pdbx_description
1 polymer ?
#
loop_
_entity_poly.entity_id
_entity_poly.type
_entity_poly.pdbx_seq_one_letter_code
_entity_poly.pdbx_strand_id
1 'polypeptide(L)'
;MKAIILAAGRGQRLRPITDTVPKCLVPVNGRPILEYQLAALSGSGIRKCVVVVGYLASQIEQRFGSSYGGMGISYVFNPEFSSTNNIYSLWLARHEVDDDILLLEGDLLFEKDIIADLLNARLLDTAVLDNFDLSMDGTVVIPMGNQAVRMVLKANQTAGFDYSDALKTVNIYTFSKATINESILPSAGDYISSGHRNQFYEAIIANLIDRGDLTLGIHLTNGRLWREIDTPDDLI
;
A
#
# COMPACT_ATOMS: atom_id res chain seq x y z
N MET A 1 -16.93 0.24 1.06
CA MET A 1 -15.43 0.26 1.09
C MET A 1 -14.92 1.12 -0.05
N LYS A 2 -13.90 1.93 0.21
CA LYS A 2 -13.20 2.82 -0.74
C LYS A 2 -11.74 2.38 -0.87
N ALA A 3 -11.18 2.37 -2.08
CA ALA A 3 -9.75 2.13 -2.26
C ALA A 3 -8.94 3.42 -2.09
N ILE A 4 -7.74 3.32 -1.51
CA ILE A 4 -6.74 4.38 -1.45
C ILE A 4 -5.43 3.82 -1.99
N ILE A 5 -4.89 4.44 -3.04
CA ILE A 5 -3.62 4.04 -3.65
C ILE A 5 -2.58 5.14 -3.40
N LEU A 6 -1.46 4.79 -2.76
CA LEU A 6 -0.36 5.72 -2.50
C LEU A 6 0.62 5.70 -3.66
N ALA A 7 0.54 6.68 -4.57
CA ALA A 7 1.30 6.73 -5.83
C ALA A 7 2.08 8.05 -6.01
N ALA A 8 2.45 8.72 -4.91
CA ALA A 8 3.10 10.04 -4.98
C ALA A 8 4.62 10.00 -5.25
N GLY A 9 5.27 8.85 -5.06
CA GLY A 9 6.72 8.68 -5.08
C GLY A 9 7.37 8.83 -6.47
N ARG A 10 8.68 9.22 -6.48
CA ARG A 10 9.46 9.40 -7.72
C ARG A 10 9.93 8.08 -8.37
N GLY A 11 10.04 6.98 -7.61
CA GLY A 11 10.58 5.73 -8.13
C GLY A 11 12.05 5.84 -8.57
N GLN A 12 12.91 6.40 -7.74
CA GLN A 12 14.31 6.72 -8.11
C GLN A 12 15.14 5.51 -8.56
N ARG A 13 14.82 4.30 -8.06
CA ARG A 13 15.50 3.05 -8.41
C ARG A 13 15.21 2.57 -9.84
N LEU A 14 14.08 3.04 -10.42
CA LEU A 14 13.68 2.75 -11.82
C LEU A 14 14.25 3.73 -12.85
N ARG A 15 15.14 4.66 -12.45
CA ARG A 15 15.79 5.56 -13.41
C ARG A 15 16.62 4.78 -14.44
N PRO A 16 16.67 5.24 -15.71
CA PRO A 16 16.18 6.54 -16.21
C PRO A 16 14.70 6.58 -16.60
N ILE A 17 13.94 5.48 -16.54
CA ILE A 17 12.53 5.41 -16.97
C ILE A 17 11.69 6.44 -16.22
N THR A 18 11.87 6.52 -14.91
CA THR A 18 11.10 7.43 -14.04
C THR A 18 11.60 8.88 -14.06
N ASP A 19 12.54 9.25 -14.91
CA ASP A 19 12.87 10.66 -15.12
C ASP A 19 11.75 11.42 -15.84
N THR A 20 10.94 10.72 -16.64
CA THR A 20 9.87 11.31 -17.45
C THR A 20 8.49 10.66 -17.25
N VAL A 21 8.42 9.56 -16.49
CA VAL A 21 7.19 8.80 -16.26
C VAL A 21 7.05 8.54 -14.76
N PRO A 22 5.90 8.82 -14.10
CA PRO A 22 5.71 8.45 -12.70
C PRO A 22 5.74 6.93 -12.54
N LYS A 23 6.27 6.44 -11.41
CA LYS A 23 6.49 5.00 -11.16
C LYS A 23 5.26 4.15 -11.47
N CYS A 24 4.09 4.57 -11.02
CA CYS A 24 2.83 3.84 -11.22
C CYS A 24 2.35 3.80 -12.69
N LEU A 25 2.93 4.63 -13.58
CA LEU A 25 2.66 4.59 -15.03
C LEU A 25 3.73 3.82 -15.81
N VAL A 26 4.79 3.32 -15.18
CA VAL A 26 5.77 2.46 -15.84
C VAL A 26 5.04 1.23 -16.40
N PRO A 27 5.25 0.92 -17.72
CA PRO A 27 4.54 -0.19 -18.33
C PRO A 27 5.19 -1.54 -17.96
N VAL A 28 4.37 -2.51 -17.57
CA VAL A 28 4.72 -3.92 -17.47
C VAL A 28 3.87 -4.64 -18.52
N ASN A 29 4.51 -5.37 -19.45
CA ASN A 29 3.82 -5.99 -20.59
C ASN A 29 2.92 -5.00 -21.38
N GLY A 30 3.40 -3.76 -21.57
CA GLY A 30 2.71 -2.71 -22.34
C GLY A 30 1.56 -2.01 -21.62
N ARG A 31 1.30 -2.31 -20.34
CA ARG A 31 0.23 -1.74 -19.54
C ARG A 31 0.78 -1.11 -18.25
N PRO A 32 0.38 0.12 -17.88
CA PRO A 32 0.80 0.77 -16.63
C PRO A 32 0.48 -0.06 -15.37
N ILE A 33 1.37 -0.02 -14.37
CA ILE A 33 1.15 -0.70 -13.08
C ILE A 33 -0.19 -0.28 -12.47
N LEU A 34 -0.46 1.02 -12.37
CA LEU A 34 -1.70 1.54 -11.80
C LEU A 34 -2.95 1.06 -12.55
N GLU A 35 -2.86 0.82 -13.86
CA GLU A 35 -3.99 0.31 -14.65
C GLU A 35 -4.35 -1.13 -14.28
N TYR A 36 -3.36 -1.97 -13.93
CA TYR A 36 -3.63 -3.31 -13.38
C TYR A 36 -4.39 -3.22 -12.06
N GLN A 37 -3.95 -2.32 -11.17
CA GLN A 37 -4.60 -2.10 -9.87
C GLN A 37 -6.04 -1.59 -10.03
N LEU A 38 -6.26 -0.56 -10.86
CA LEU A 38 -7.60 -0.01 -11.12
C LEU A 38 -8.54 -1.06 -11.73
N ALA A 39 -8.03 -1.92 -12.62
CA ALA A 39 -8.82 -3.01 -13.20
C ALA A 39 -9.19 -4.08 -12.16
N ALA A 40 -8.27 -4.45 -11.29
CA ALA A 40 -8.54 -5.39 -10.20
C ALA A 40 -9.60 -4.83 -9.23
N LEU A 41 -9.46 -3.58 -8.82
CA LEU A 41 -10.39 -2.89 -7.92
C LEU A 41 -11.79 -2.78 -8.52
N SER A 42 -11.91 -2.24 -9.74
CA SER A 42 -13.22 -2.08 -10.40
C SER A 42 -13.88 -3.43 -10.68
N GLY A 43 -13.10 -4.44 -11.10
CA GLY A 43 -13.57 -5.81 -11.33
C GLY A 43 -14.03 -6.53 -10.06
N SER A 44 -13.47 -6.17 -8.90
CA SER A 44 -13.87 -6.70 -7.58
C SER A 44 -15.02 -5.91 -6.93
N GLY A 45 -15.62 -4.96 -7.64
CA GLY A 45 -16.81 -4.25 -7.17
C GLY A 45 -16.53 -2.98 -6.36
N ILE A 46 -15.29 -2.54 -6.21
CA ILE A 46 -14.96 -1.23 -5.62
C ILE A 46 -15.53 -0.13 -6.52
N ARG A 47 -16.20 0.85 -5.92
CA ARG A 47 -16.90 1.94 -6.64
C ARG A 47 -16.21 3.29 -6.53
N LYS A 48 -15.32 3.47 -5.57
CA LYS A 48 -14.59 4.72 -5.34
C LYS A 48 -13.12 4.40 -5.08
N CYS A 49 -12.24 5.14 -5.73
CA CYS A 49 -10.79 5.06 -5.55
C CYS A 49 -10.21 6.46 -5.38
N VAL A 50 -9.39 6.64 -4.37
CA VAL A 50 -8.57 7.84 -4.16
C VAL A 50 -7.15 7.48 -4.55
N VAL A 51 -6.54 8.22 -5.46
CA VAL A 51 -5.13 8.07 -5.80
C VAL A 51 -4.35 9.24 -5.22
N VAL A 52 -3.45 8.97 -4.29
CA VAL A 52 -2.56 10.01 -3.77
C VAL A 52 -1.39 10.17 -4.74
N VAL A 53 -1.31 11.33 -5.37
CA VAL A 53 -0.35 11.65 -6.43
C VAL A 53 0.67 12.71 -5.95
N GLY A 54 1.81 12.78 -6.61
CA GLY A 54 2.85 13.76 -6.30
C GLY A 54 3.74 14.00 -7.51
N TYR A 55 4.80 13.21 -7.68
CA TYR A 55 5.69 13.32 -8.82
C TYR A 55 4.95 13.09 -10.14
N LEU A 56 5.04 14.06 -11.06
CA LEU A 56 4.37 14.04 -12.37
C LEU A 56 2.85 13.75 -12.30
N ALA A 57 2.17 14.24 -11.25
CA ALA A 57 0.76 14.01 -10.95
C ALA A 57 -0.15 14.21 -12.18
N SER A 58 0.08 15.26 -12.96
CA SER A 58 -0.72 15.58 -14.14
C SER A 58 -0.76 14.46 -15.19
N GLN A 59 0.30 13.66 -15.32
CA GLN A 59 0.31 12.52 -16.25
C GLN A 59 -0.65 11.41 -15.79
N ILE A 60 -0.74 11.18 -14.47
CA ILE A 60 -1.66 10.18 -13.89
C ILE A 60 -3.10 10.64 -14.09
N GLU A 61 -3.39 11.89 -13.75
CA GLU A 61 -4.72 12.50 -13.88
C GLU A 61 -5.20 12.53 -15.33
N GLN A 62 -4.32 12.91 -16.28
CA GLN A 62 -4.65 12.91 -17.72
C GLN A 62 -4.89 11.49 -18.25
N ARG A 63 -4.15 10.50 -17.77
CA ARG A 63 -4.27 9.11 -18.25
C ARG A 63 -5.59 8.46 -17.83
N PHE A 64 -6.02 8.65 -16.59
CA PHE A 64 -7.17 7.93 -16.03
C PHE A 64 -8.42 8.78 -15.83
N GLY A 65 -8.30 10.11 -15.81
CA GLY A 65 -9.43 11.01 -15.61
C GLY A 65 -10.15 10.76 -14.29
N SER A 66 -11.45 10.94 -14.28
CA SER A 66 -12.29 10.83 -13.06
C SER A 66 -12.98 9.47 -12.89
N SER A 67 -12.73 8.49 -13.76
CA SER A 67 -13.37 7.18 -13.67
C SER A 67 -12.61 6.09 -14.42
N TYR A 68 -12.70 4.84 -13.94
CA TYR A 68 -12.16 3.65 -14.58
C TYR A 68 -13.07 2.45 -14.35
N GLY A 69 -13.55 1.78 -15.40
CA GLY A 69 -14.40 0.59 -15.29
C GLY A 69 -15.68 0.78 -14.46
N GLY A 70 -16.26 2.00 -14.46
CA GLY A 70 -17.42 2.34 -13.65
C GLY A 70 -17.10 2.70 -12.18
N MET A 71 -15.84 2.67 -11.77
CA MET A 71 -15.34 3.16 -10.49
C MET A 71 -14.96 4.63 -10.60
N GLY A 72 -15.47 5.49 -9.71
CA GLY A 72 -15.07 6.89 -9.62
C GLY A 72 -13.64 7.03 -9.08
N ILE A 73 -12.84 7.91 -9.67
CA ILE A 73 -11.47 8.22 -9.23
C ILE A 73 -11.42 9.67 -8.76
N SER A 74 -10.84 9.90 -7.59
CA SER A 74 -10.45 11.21 -7.10
C SER A 74 -8.94 11.23 -6.80
N TYR A 75 -8.35 12.43 -6.76
CA TYR A 75 -6.91 12.60 -6.57
C TYR A 75 -6.64 13.49 -5.37
N VAL A 76 -5.65 13.09 -4.56
CA VAL A 76 -5.11 13.90 -3.48
C VAL A 76 -3.64 14.21 -3.80
N PHE A 77 -3.30 15.48 -3.90
CA PHE A 77 -1.94 15.89 -4.24
C PHE A 77 -1.06 16.00 -2.99
N ASN A 78 0.08 15.31 -3.00
CA ASN A 78 1.14 15.48 -2.01
C ASN A 78 2.19 16.48 -2.55
N PRO A 79 2.20 17.73 -2.09
CA PRO A 79 3.17 18.73 -2.55
C PRO A 79 4.59 18.48 -2.02
N GLU A 80 4.71 17.72 -0.95
CA GLU A 80 5.99 17.41 -0.29
C GLU A 80 6.52 16.01 -0.66
N PHE A 81 6.09 15.43 -1.78
CA PHE A 81 6.45 14.05 -2.20
C PHE A 81 7.97 13.80 -2.29
N SER A 82 8.78 14.85 -2.46
CA SER A 82 10.24 14.74 -2.60
C SER A 82 10.97 14.63 -1.25
N SER A 83 10.33 15.01 -0.15
CA SER A 83 10.91 15.08 1.19
C SER A 83 10.15 14.27 2.24
N THR A 84 9.03 13.65 1.85
CA THR A 84 8.17 12.84 2.72
C THR A 84 8.06 11.41 2.21
N ASN A 85 7.58 10.51 3.06
CA ASN A 85 7.29 9.13 2.67
C ASN A 85 5.77 8.85 2.68
N ASN A 86 5.37 7.60 2.51
CA ASN A 86 3.99 7.17 2.34
C ASN A 86 3.08 7.48 3.55
N ILE A 87 3.62 7.62 4.77
CA ILE A 87 2.88 8.11 5.95
C ILE A 87 2.22 9.47 5.70
N TYR A 88 2.94 10.39 5.06
CA TYR A 88 2.42 11.73 4.77
C TYR A 88 1.36 11.69 3.66
N SER A 89 1.57 10.86 2.66
CA SER A 89 0.57 10.61 1.61
C SER A 89 -0.74 10.04 2.19
N LEU A 90 -0.65 9.06 3.09
CA LEU A 90 -1.82 8.53 3.81
C LEU A 90 -2.53 9.62 4.64
N TRP A 91 -1.76 10.43 5.37
CA TRP A 91 -2.30 11.54 6.16
C TRP A 91 -3.03 12.57 5.30
N LEU A 92 -2.51 12.91 4.13
CA LEU A 92 -3.19 13.84 3.21
C LEU A 92 -4.55 13.30 2.73
N ALA A 93 -4.66 12.00 2.56
CA ALA A 93 -5.93 11.34 2.18
C ALA A 93 -6.98 11.26 3.30
N ARG A 94 -6.69 11.70 4.54
CA ARG A 94 -7.58 11.56 5.70
C ARG A 94 -8.99 12.12 5.50
N HIS A 95 -9.14 13.18 4.73
CA HIS A 95 -10.43 13.81 4.45
C HIS A 95 -11.30 13.02 3.46
N GLU A 96 -10.70 12.04 2.78
CA GLU A 96 -11.38 11.12 1.86
C GLU A 96 -11.87 9.85 2.56
N VAL A 97 -11.51 9.64 3.84
CA VAL A 97 -11.86 8.42 4.59
C VAL A 97 -13.23 8.57 5.23
N ASP A 98 -14.27 8.20 4.47
CA ASP A 98 -15.69 8.25 4.87
C ASP A 98 -16.33 6.84 5.03
N ASP A 99 -15.56 5.78 4.72
CA ASP A 99 -15.98 4.36 4.68
C ASP A 99 -14.80 3.46 5.13
N ASP A 100 -15.03 2.16 5.24
CA ASP A 100 -13.94 1.18 5.30
C ASP A 100 -13.03 1.36 4.10
N ILE A 101 -11.73 1.13 4.28
CA ILE A 101 -10.75 1.34 3.21
C ILE A 101 -10.02 0.06 2.81
N LEU A 102 -9.61 0.03 1.56
CA LEU A 102 -8.60 -0.86 1.01
C LEU A 102 -7.40 0.00 0.61
N LEU A 103 -6.30 -0.12 1.36
CA LEU A 103 -5.07 0.65 1.17
C LEU A 103 -4.07 -0.17 0.34
N LEU A 104 -3.50 0.45 -0.71
CA LEU A 104 -2.48 -0.16 -1.58
C LEU A 104 -1.34 0.82 -1.84
N GLU A 105 -0.16 0.27 -2.13
CA GLU A 105 0.94 1.05 -2.72
C GLU A 105 0.88 1.04 -4.25
N GLY A 106 1.29 2.16 -4.88
CA GLY A 106 1.10 2.39 -6.32
C GLY A 106 2.10 1.66 -7.22
N ASP A 107 2.99 0.85 -6.66
CA ASP A 107 4.04 0.09 -7.35
C ASP A 107 3.79 -1.43 -7.36
N LEU A 108 2.64 -1.84 -6.86
CA LEU A 108 2.27 -3.25 -6.79
C LEU A 108 1.69 -3.76 -8.12
N LEU A 109 2.25 -4.84 -8.62
CA LEU A 109 1.67 -5.66 -9.66
C LEU A 109 1.18 -6.96 -9.01
N PHE A 110 -0.10 -7.32 -9.21
CA PHE A 110 -0.69 -8.50 -8.59
C PHE A 110 -1.84 -9.07 -9.40
N GLU A 111 -2.10 -10.36 -9.21
CA GLU A 111 -3.29 -11.01 -9.77
C GLU A 111 -4.57 -10.44 -9.14
N LYS A 112 -5.55 -10.12 -9.99
CA LYS A 112 -6.83 -9.51 -9.56
C LYS A 112 -7.55 -10.30 -8.45
N ASP A 113 -7.35 -11.61 -8.43
CA ASP A 113 -8.03 -12.51 -7.51
C ASP A 113 -7.55 -12.34 -6.06
N ILE A 114 -6.37 -11.71 -5.81
CA ILE A 114 -5.95 -11.31 -4.46
C ILE A 114 -6.97 -10.36 -3.84
N ILE A 115 -7.41 -9.35 -4.60
CA ILE A 115 -8.43 -8.41 -4.11
C ILE A 115 -9.80 -9.08 -3.98
N ALA A 116 -10.18 -9.90 -4.96
CA ALA A 116 -11.46 -10.59 -4.92
C ALA A 116 -11.57 -11.53 -3.70
N ASP A 117 -10.53 -12.29 -3.40
CA ASP A 117 -10.49 -13.20 -2.25
C ASP A 117 -10.53 -12.43 -0.92
N LEU A 118 -9.74 -11.35 -0.81
CA LEU A 118 -9.73 -10.50 0.38
C LEU A 118 -11.11 -9.91 0.67
N LEU A 119 -11.78 -9.37 -0.35
CA LEU A 119 -13.12 -8.80 -0.20
C LEU A 119 -14.20 -9.86 0.07
N ASN A 120 -14.08 -11.04 -0.55
CA ASN A 120 -15.01 -12.16 -0.30
C ASN A 120 -14.89 -12.69 1.13
N ALA A 121 -13.69 -12.69 1.69
CA ALA A 121 -13.46 -13.08 3.08
C ALA A 121 -14.09 -12.10 4.09
N ARG A 122 -14.49 -10.89 3.64
CA ARG A 122 -15.09 -9.83 4.46
C ARG A 122 -14.29 -9.49 5.70
N LEU A 123 -12.99 -9.63 5.62
CA LEU A 123 -12.08 -9.31 6.70
C LEU A 123 -11.77 -7.80 6.69
N LEU A 124 -11.85 -7.19 7.85
CA LEU A 124 -11.40 -5.83 8.11
C LEU A 124 -10.19 -5.88 9.05
N ASP A 125 -9.45 -4.79 9.08
CA ASP A 125 -8.21 -4.68 9.87
C ASP A 125 -7.27 -5.85 9.58
N THR A 126 -6.98 -6.06 8.27
CA THR A 126 -6.28 -7.25 7.76
C THR A 126 -5.19 -6.83 6.78
N ALA A 127 -4.01 -7.47 6.90
CA ALA A 127 -2.92 -7.37 5.94
C ALA A 127 -2.92 -8.57 4.97
N VAL A 128 -2.68 -8.32 3.70
CA VAL A 128 -2.33 -9.37 2.74
C VAL A 128 -0.84 -9.69 2.89
N LEU A 129 -0.54 -10.95 3.14
CA LEU A 129 0.81 -11.45 3.38
C LEU A 129 1.12 -12.63 2.46
N ASP A 130 2.41 -12.88 2.25
CA ASP A 130 2.91 -14.06 1.57
C ASP A 130 4.00 -14.73 2.39
N ASN A 131 4.34 -15.96 2.04
CA ASN A 131 5.50 -16.62 2.62
C ASN A 131 6.75 -15.79 2.34
N PHE A 132 7.59 -15.61 3.36
CA PHE A 132 8.85 -14.89 3.18
C PHE A 132 9.88 -15.77 2.46
N ASP A 133 10.57 -15.18 1.51
CA ASP A 133 11.75 -15.76 0.86
C ASP A 133 12.94 -14.82 1.05
N LEU A 134 14.16 -15.36 1.17
CA LEU A 134 15.38 -14.58 1.41
C LEU A 134 15.74 -13.60 0.28
N SER A 135 15.18 -13.77 -0.90
CA SER A 135 15.32 -12.81 -2.01
C SER A 135 14.42 -11.59 -1.85
N MET A 136 13.41 -11.66 -0.96
CA MET A 136 12.47 -10.57 -0.72
C MET A 136 13.07 -9.52 0.22
N ASP A 137 12.70 -8.26 -0.02
CA ASP A 137 13.04 -7.12 0.83
C ASP A 137 11.78 -6.50 1.46
N GLY A 138 11.95 -5.67 2.49
CA GLY A 138 10.86 -4.90 3.09
C GLY A 138 10.36 -5.41 4.45
N THR A 139 9.17 -4.98 4.81
CA THR A 139 8.53 -5.26 6.09
C THR A 139 8.05 -6.72 6.16
N VAL A 140 8.26 -7.34 7.33
CA VAL A 140 7.75 -8.69 7.63
C VAL A 140 6.83 -8.68 8.84
N VAL A 141 5.99 -9.71 8.92
CA VAL A 141 5.03 -9.92 10.02
C VAL A 141 5.32 -11.27 10.66
N ILE A 142 5.34 -11.31 11.98
CA ILE A 142 5.37 -12.55 12.76
C ILE A 142 3.92 -12.90 13.12
N PRO A 143 3.42 -14.04 12.66
CA PRO A 143 2.04 -14.45 12.92
C PRO A 143 1.90 -15.24 14.21
N MET A 144 0.70 -15.21 14.81
CA MET A 144 0.21 -16.19 15.76
C MET A 144 -1.22 -16.55 15.40
N GLY A 145 -1.41 -17.75 14.86
CA GLY A 145 -2.69 -18.12 14.22
C GLY A 145 -3.00 -17.19 13.06
N ASN A 146 -4.17 -16.59 13.05
CA ASN A 146 -4.62 -15.68 12.00
C ASN A 146 -4.38 -14.19 12.31
N GLN A 147 -3.48 -13.87 13.23
CA GLN A 147 -3.20 -12.51 13.65
C GLN A 147 -1.72 -12.18 13.54
N ALA A 148 -1.41 -10.93 13.20
CA ALA A 148 -0.09 -10.38 13.30
C ALA A 148 0.19 -10.01 14.76
N VAL A 149 1.18 -10.64 15.38
CA VAL A 149 1.60 -10.31 16.76
C VAL A 149 2.77 -9.35 16.78
N ARG A 150 3.47 -9.21 15.67
CA ARG A 150 4.55 -8.25 15.50
C ARG A 150 4.72 -7.91 14.02
N MET A 151 4.98 -6.64 13.74
CA MET A 151 5.38 -6.18 12.40
C MET A 151 6.77 -5.57 12.51
N VAL A 152 7.71 -6.00 11.66
CA VAL A 152 9.11 -5.60 11.73
C VAL A 152 9.53 -4.97 10.41
N LEU A 153 9.71 -3.64 10.44
CA LEU A 153 10.19 -2.89 9.28
C LEU A 153 11.62 -3.31 8.93
N LYS A 154 11.98 -3.22 7.65
CA LYS A 154 13.31 -3.59 7.17
C LYS A 154 14.46 -2.98 7.98
N ALA A 155 14.36 -1.71 8.33
CA ALA A 155 15.38 -1.02 9.13
C ALA A 155 15.60 -1.63 10.53
N ASN A 156 14.63 -2.39 11.04
CA ASN A 156 14.66 -3.03 12.35
C ASN A 156 15.04 -4.54 12.27
N GLN A 157 15.25 -5.07 11.08
CA GLN A 157 15.70 -6.45 10.85
C GLN A 157 17.23 -6.50 10.96
N THR A 158 17.74 -6.77 12.15
CA THR A 158 19.18 -6.83 12.42
C THR A 158 19.85 -8.05 11.79
N ALA A 159 21.18 -8.03 11.67
CA ALA A 159 21.94 -9.23 11.28
C ALA A 159 21.64 -10.39 12.25
N GLY A 160 21.11 -11.50 11.72
CA GLY A 160 20.65 -12.65 12.51
C GLY A 160 19.17 -12.61 12.90
N PHE A 161 18.39 -11.69 12.30
CA PHE A 161 16.94 -11.76 12.44
C PHE A 161 16.43 -13.11 11.93
N ASP A 162 15.60 -13.76 12.77
CA ASP A 162 15.01 -15.06 12.44
C ASP A 162 13.77 -14.88 11.56
N TYR A 163 13.85 -15.38 10.33
CA TYR A 163 12.76 -15.34 9.34
C TYR A 163 11.95 -16.64 9.28
N SER A 164 12.20 -17.62 10.13
CA SER A 164 11.60 -18.97 10.03
C SER A 164 10.07 -18.94 10.03
N ASP A 165 9.48 -18.04 10.83
CA ASP A 165 8.03 -17.86 10.94
C ASP A 165 7.55 -16.55 10.30
N ALA A 166 8.43 -15.83 9.60
CA ALA A 166 8.09 -14.53 9.05
C ALA A 166 7.25 -14.65 7.77
N LEU A 167 6.27 -13.75 7.64
CA LEU A 167 5.51 -13.53 6.42
C LEU A 167 5.86 -12.16 5.83
N LYS A 168 5.97 -12.06 4.51
CA LYS A 168 6.23 -10.80 3.80
C LYS A 168 4.93 -10.02 3.62
N THR A 169 4.95 -8.71 3.89
CA THR A 169 3.83 -7.83 3.56
C THR A 169 3.74 -7.62 2.04
N VAL A 170 2.52 -7.74 1.50
CA VAL A 170 2.22 -7.39 0.09
C VAL A 170 1.89 -5.91 -0.05
N ASN A 171 1.83 -5.18 1.08
CA ASN A 171 1.43 -3.76 1.13
C ASN A 171 0.01 -3.50 0.60
N ILE A 172 -0.88 -4.46 0.85
CA ILE A 172 -2.32 -4.38 0.67
C ILE A 172 -2.98 -4.61 2.03
N TYR A 173 -3.81 -3.67 2.47
CA TYR A 173 -4.47 -3.72 3.77
C TYR A 173 -5.94 -3.35 3.64
N THR A 174 -6.80 -3.99 4.43
CA THR A 174 -8.14 -3.47 4.72
C THR A 174 -8.16 -2.88 6.12
N PHE A 175 -8.83 -1.75 6.28
CA PHE A 175 -9.09 -1.17 7.59
C PHE A 175 -10.55 -0.77 7.71
N SER A 176 -11.15 -1.06 8.87
CA SER A 176 -12.46 -0.53 9.22
C SER A 176 -12.41 0.99 9.30
N LYS A 177 -13.53 1.65 9.03
CA LYS A 177 -13.67 3.09 9.20
C LYS A 177 -13.30 3.54 10.62
N ALA A 178 -13.61 2.72 11.62
CA ALA A 178 -13.26 2.99 13.01
C ALA A 178 -11.73 2.95 13.19
N THR A 179 -11.09 1.85 12.85
CA THR A 179 -9.64 1.67 13.01
C THR A 179 -8.83 2.75 12.29
N ILE A 180 -9.18 3.06 11.04
CA ILE A 180 -8.43 4.05 10.29
C ILE A 180 -8.57 5.47 10.88
N ASN A 181 -9.78 5.87 11.32
CA ASN A 181 -10.04 7.21 11.84
C ASN A 181 -9.69 7.39 13.33
N GLU A 182 -9.79 6.32 14.14
CA GLU A 182 -9.63 6.42 15.58
C GLU A 182 -8.23 5.99 16.06
N SER A 183 -7.49 5.21 15.24
CA SER A 183 -6.17 4.70 15.61
C SER A 183 -5.08 5.12 14.63
N ILE A 184 -5.20 4.77 13.34
CA ILE A 184 -4.12 4.93 12.37
C ILE A 184 -3.89 6.40 12.00
N LEU A 185 -4.94 7.13 11.60
CA LEU A 185 -4.80 8.53 11.20
C LEU A 185 -4.41 9.46 12.37
N PRO A 186 -4.95 9.32 13.59
CA PRO A 186 -4.45 10.07 14.74
C PRO A 186 -2.96 9.82 15.00
N SER A 187 -2.53 8.55 15.01
CA SER A 187 -1.12 8.20 15.16
C SER A 187 -0.25 8.79 14.03
N ALA A 188 -0.74 8.79 12.78
CA ALA A 188 -0.06 9.45 11.67
C ALA A 188 0.11 10.95 11.92
N GLY A 189 -0.92 11.62 12.43
CA GLY A 189 -0.88 13.03 12.82
C GLY A 189 0.19 13.31 13.89
N ASP A 190 0.31 12.45 14.89
CA ASP A 190 1.32 12.57 15.96
C ASP A 190 2.73 12.40 15.40
N TYR A 191 2.98 11.40 14.55
CA TYR A 191 4.27 11.22 13.86
C TYR A 191 4.64 12.46 13.02
N ILE A 192 3.69 12.98 12.25
CA ILE A 192 3.91 14.14 11.38
C ILE A 192 4.18 15.41 12.19
N SER A 193 3.41 15.66 13.26
CA SER A 193 3.58 16.83 14.13
C SER A 193 4.91 16.79 14.89
N SER A 194 5.41 15.59 15.19
CA SER A 194 6.72 15.36 15.80
C SER A 194 7.88 15.40 14.80
N GLY A 195 7.63 15.78 13.51
CA GLY A 195 8.65 15.90 12.48
C GLY A 195 8.99 14.63 11.72
N HIS A 196 8.32 13.50 11.99
CA HIS A 196 8.60 12.19 11.37
C HIS A 196 7.84 11.98 10.05
N ARG A 197 7.85 12.97 9.16
CA ARG A 197 7.14 12.93 7.86
C ARG A 197 7.75 11.96 6.84
N ASN A 198 9.02 11.58 7.04
CA ASN A 198 9.75 10.67 6.15
C ASN A 198 9.76 9.23 6.67
N GLN A 199 8.67 8.81 7.30
CA GLN A 199 8.47 7.43 7.78
C GLN A 199 7.51 6.66 6.87
N PHE A 200 7.55 5.34 6.96
CA PHE A 200 6.56 4.45 6.37
C PHE A 200 5.35 4.33 7.31
N TYR A 201 4.13 4.24 6.74
CA TYR A 201 2.91 4.06 7.55
C TYR A 201 2.92 2.73 8.32
N GLU A 202 3.67 1.73 7.85
CA GLU A 202 3.86 0.46 8.57
C GLU A 202 4.48 0.68 9.96
N ALA A 203 5.23 1.76 10.17
CA ALA A 203 5.75 2.10 11.51
C ALA A 203 4.63 2.38 12.51
N ILE A 204 3.52 2.97 12.04
CA ILE A 204 2.32 3.19 12.86
C ILE A 204 1.66 1.85 13.16
N ILE A 205 1.45 1.03 12.13
CA ILE A 205 0.81 -0.28 12.27
C ILE A 205 1.60 -1.14 13.26
N ALA A 206 2.93 -1.21 13.10
CA ALA A 206 3.81 -1.92 14.01
C ALA A 206 3.67 -1.44 15.46
N ASN A 207 3.71 -0.13 15.68
CA ASN A 207 3.58 0.46 17.01
C ASN A 207 2.21 0.16 17.65
N LEU A 208 1.13 0.23 16.89
CA LEU A 208 -0.21 -0.08 17.37
C LEU A 208 -0.37 -1.56 17.73
N ILE A 209 0.23 -2.47 16.95
CA ILE A 209 0.27 -3.91 17.26
C ILE A 209 1.07 -4.15 18.54
N ASP A 210 2.27 -3.58 18.66
CA ASP A 210 3.15 -3.77 19.83
C ASP A 210 2.52 -3.28 21.14
N ARG A 211 1.65 -2.26 21.06
CA ARG A 211 0.91 -1.72 22.21
C ARG A 211 -0.40 -2.44 22.50
N GLY A 212 -0.84 -3.33 21.60
CA GLY A 212 -2.14 -4.00 21.68
C GLY A 212 -3.32 -3.12 21.34
N ASP A 213 -3.08 -1.96 20.69
CA ASP A 213 -4.10 -1.00 20.27
C ASP A 213 -4.69 -1.37 18.87
N LEU A 214 -4.07 -2.32 18.16
CA LEU A 214 -4.53 -2.84 16.89
C LEU A 214 -4.41 -4.36 16.85
N THR A 215 -5.52 -5.03 16.59
CA THR A 215 -5.53 -6.45 16.19
C THR A 215 -5.57 -6.52 14.68
N LEU A 216 -4.43 -6.89 14.06
CA LEU A 216 -4.32 -7.00 12.61
C LEU A 216 -4.46 -8.46 12.20
N GLY A 217 -5.49 -8.76 11.40
CA GLY A 217 -5.71 -10.06 10.79
C GLY A 217 -4.75 -10.34 9.65
N ILE A 218 -4.69 -11.60 9.23
CA ILE A 218 -3.83 -12.08 8.14
C ILE A 218 -4.68 -12.68 7.04
N HIS A 219 -4.38 -12.31 5.79
CA HIS A 219 -4.90 -12.96 4.59
C HIS A 219 -3.72 -13.34 3.68
N LEU A 220 -3.54 -14.64 3.44
CA LEU A 220 -2.42 -15.10 2.61
C LEU A 220 -2.76 -14.98 1.13
N THR A 221 -1.75 -14.72 0.29
CA THR A 221 -1.87 -14.71 -1.18
C THR A 221 -2.27 -16.07 -1.75
N ASN A 222 -2.00 -17.15 -1.00
CA ASN A 222 -2.27 -18.54 -1.41
C ASN A 222 -1.61 -18.91 -2.75
N GLY A 223 -0.37 -18.40 -2.95
CA GLY A 223 0.43 -18.69 -4.15
C GLY A 223 0.03 -17.87 -5.38
N ARG A 224 -0.85 -16.87 -5.25
CA ARG A 224 -1.13 -15.93 -6.33
C ARG A 224 0.06 -15.03 -6.57
N LEU A 225 0.31 -14.71 -7.84
CA LEU A 225 1.47 -13.90 -8.22
C LEU A 225 1.26 -12.43 -7.83
N TRP A 226 2.31 -11.88 -7.25
CA TRP A 226 2.44 -10.45 -6.96
C TRP A 226 3.92 -10.06 -6.94
N ARG A 227 4.21 -8.79 -7.12
CA ARG A 227 5.55 -8.22 -6.93
C ARG A 227 5.48 -6.70 -6.78
N GLU A 228 6.46 -6.15 -6.08
CA GLU A 228 6.78 -4.73 -6.10
C GLU A 228 7.65 -4.44 -7.33
N ILE A 229 7.34 -3.39 -8.05
CA ILE A 229 8.13 -2.96 -9.22
C ILE A 229 9.02 -1.82 -8.76
N ASP A 230 10.24 -2.13 -8.34
CA ASP A 230 11.16 -1.19 -7.72
C ASP A 230 12.40 -0.88 -8.56
N THR A 231 12.85 -1.84 -9.33
CA THR A 231 14.07 -1.77 -10.14
C THR A 231 13.77 -2.16 -11.58
N PRO A 232 14.65 -1.87 -12.56
CA PRO A 232 14.46 -2.33 -13.93
C PRO A 232 14.37 -3.86 -14.07
N ASP A 233 14.99 -4.62 -13.16
CA ASP A 233 14.94 -6.09 -13.18
C ASP A 233 13.54 -6.63 -12.88
N ASP A 234 12.71 -5.85 -12.16
CA ASP A 234 11.33 -6.21 -11.85
C ASP A 234 10.38 -6.07 -13.05
N LEU A 235 10.84 -5.49 -14.15
CA LEU A 235 10.04 -5.27 -15.37
C LEU A 235 10.09 -6.45 -16.35
N ILE A 236 10.92 -7.47 -16.08
CA ILE A 236 11.18 -8.61 -16.96
C ILE A 236 10.27 -9.78 -16.62
#